data_2a678639ed8a011cb1bf97e3e1768c43
#
_entry.id   2a678639ed8a011cb1bf97e3e1768c43
#
_cell.length_a   1.000
_cell.length_b   1.000
_cell.length_c   1.000
_cell.angle_alpha   90.00
_cell.angle_beta   90.00
_cell.angle_gamma   90.00
#
_symmetry.space_group_name_H-M   'P 1'
#
loop_
_entity.id
_entity.type
_entity.pdbx_description
1 polymer ?
#
loop_
_entity_poly.entity_id
_entity_poly.type
_entity_poly.pdbx_seq_one_letter_code
_entity_poly.pdbx_strand_id
1 'polypeptide(L)'
;MIKYYCNKCKIDMDSSECSICNSRTEIKSQLYWCNECNIPTYEKECPVCNSKGKCIGTDLRPVFPEERLLLEVLINEPFKFKNSSVWNTSGNRYVVDGKKLRYSQKDLMKMNPEDVIKKLNLYKNKNSYHAFNEYIGRFIKANEDRYNFLVSEATSFIIEQKQNYKDDETFVSFSGGKDSTVVSDLVIRALGMPGVIHIFGDTTLEFPMTEEYAKRFKINHNKTPFLSARNKEKNFYDMCQVIGPPSRVMRWCCTVFKTGAITKKINTIFKDKNNILTFYGIRRSESASRNKYDRVSDSPKIAKQNVCSPIIDWYDFDVWLYLLTTGIDFNDAYRFGYSRVGCWCCPNNTLWAQFLAQIYMPNQAKLWRKQLIDFAVKIGKPDPEIYVDEGWWKARQGGNGVDYSKNIFVSFKPCANENESFNYQLNQNITDELYEFFKPFGWINKEMGNSRLGEVYVLDKMGTPVLRLQGKIGSKELKVTALKIPLGKAKSLRDIRQRIDCQLTKYQLCLGCLGCESACKHNAILVKKPAHENELINKKVNDTYRILDDKCVRCGECINHFEGGCYMRKVLITKRGDR
;
A
#
# COMPACT_ATOMS: atom_id res chain seq x y z
N MET A 1 -7.18 16.46 26.42
CA MET A 1 -5.69 16.35 26.27
C MET A 1 -5.31 14.95 25.83
N ILE A 2 -4.35 14.79 24.92
CA ILE A 2 -3.81 13.48 24.55
C ILE A 2 -2.94 13.04 25.73
N LYS A 3 -3.22 11.84 26.27
CA LYS A 3 -2.38 11.24 27.32
C LYS A 3 -1.39 10.28 26.70
N TYR A 4 -0.14 10.39 27.09
CA TYR A 4 0.95 9.57 26.61
C TYR A 4 1.42 8.62 27.69
N TYR A 5 2.03 7.50 27.32
CA TYR A 5 2.59 6.50 28.23
C TYR A 5 3.98 6.06 27.74
N CYS A 6 4.95 6.13 28.61
CA CYS A 6 6.28 5.62 28.33
C CYS A 6 6.39 4.13 28.71
N ASN A 7 6.48 3.26 27.74
CA ASN A 7 6.61 1.81 27.97
C ASN A 7 7.93 1.42 28.65
N LYS A 8 8.97 2.24 28.51
CA LYS A 8 10.27 2.00 29.12
C LYS A 8 10.29 2.41 30.59
N CYS A 9 9.76 3.57 30.92
CA CYS A 9 9.68 4.09 32.29
C CYS A 9 8.42 3.67 33.04
N LYS A 10 7.40 3.14 32.33
CA LYS A 10 6.08 2.72 32.83
C LYS A 10 5.31 3.85 33.53
N ILE A 11 5.39 5.05 33.01
CA ILE A 11 4.75 6.25 33.55
C ILE A 11 3.93 6.98 32.49
N ASP A 12 2.91 7.69 32.94
CA ASP A 12 2.11 8.59 32.11
C ASP A 12 2.90 9.88 31.85
N MET A 13 2.76 10.45 30.67
CA MET A 13 3.48 11.62 30.18
C MET A 13 2.51 12.58 29.49
N ASP A 14 2.89 13.85 29.39
CA ASP A 14 2.11 14.88 28.70
C ASP A 14 2.65 15.18 27.27
N SER A 15 3.69 14.45 26.86
CA SER A 15 4.34 14.65 25.55
C SER A 15 4.60 13.35 24.80
N SER A 16 4.79 13.46 23.49
CA SER A 16 5.13 12.32 22.60
C SER A 16 6.54 11.77 22.82
N GLU A 17 7.37 12.43 23.62
CA GLU A 17 8.68 11.97 24.04
C GLU A 17 8.77 11.95 25.57
N CYS A 18 9.38 10.90 26.11
CA CYS A 18 9.56 10.75 27.54
C CYS A 18 10.67 11.71 28.04
N SER A 19 10.33 12.60 28.95
CA SER A 19 11.28 13.53 29.57
C SER A 19 12.38 12.85 30.40
N ILE A 20 12.21 11.56 30.74
CA ILE A 20 13.19 10.80 31.56
C ILE A 20 14.16 10.02 30.70
N CYS A 21 13.68 9.31 29.67
CA CYS A 21 14.52 8.39 28.90
C CYS A 21 14.62 8.76 27.41
N ASN A 22 14.06 9.88 27.00
CA ASN A 22 14.00 10.38 25.62
C ASN A 22 13.45 9.35 24.62
N SER A 23 12.76 8.29 25.13
CA SER A 23 12.10 7.32 24.28
C SER A 23 10.72 7.86 23.89
N ARG A 24 10.30 7.52 22.67
CA ARG A 24 8.97 7.83 22.19
C ARG A 24 7.91 7.20 23.10
N THR A 25 6.92 7.98 23.47
CA THR A 25 5.78 7.53 24.26
C THR A 25 4.67 6.99 23.35
N GLU A 26 3.82 6.13 23.87
CA GLU A 26 2.60 5.68 23.21
C GLU A 26 1.41 6.47 23.72
N ILE A 27 0.47 6.81 22.83
CA ILE A 27 -0.76 7.47 23.22
C ILE A 27 -1.61 6.46 24.01
N LYS A 28 -2.00 6.84 25.24
CA LYS A 28 -2.86 6.05 26.10
C LYS A 28 -4.27 6.61 26.03
N SER A 29 -5.09 6.08 25.12
CA SER A 29 -6.51 6.39 25.12
C SER A 29 -7.26 5.39 26.00
N GLN A 30 -8.09 5.89 26.86
CA GLN A 30 -9.12 5.12 27.54
C GLN A 30 -10.45 5.75 27.20
N LEU A 31 -11.36 4.94 26.69
CA LEU A 31 -12.73 5.36 26.42
C LEU A 31 -13.65 4.84 27.52
N TYR A 32 -14.63 5.63 27.85
CA TYR A 32 -15.57 5.35 28.91
C TYR A 32 -16.97 5.17 28.34
N TRP A 33 -17.81 4.44 29.03
CA TRP A 33 -19.22 4.27 28.71
C TRP A 33 -20.05 5.01 29.76
N CYS A 34 -20.82 5.97 29.29
CA CYS A 34 -21.85 6.62 30.12
C CYS A 34 -23.12 5.77 30.09
N ASN A 35 -23.52 5.22 31.24
CA ASN A 35 -24.73 4.40 31.32
C ASN A 35 -26.02 5.21 31.16
N GLU A 36 -26.07 6.43 31.67
CA GLU A 36 -27.26 7.30 31.59
C GLU A 36 -27.53 7.75 30.15
N CYS A 37 -26.51 8.18 29.43
CA CYS A 37 -26.65 8.58 28.03
C CYS A 37 -26.58 7.39 27.05
N ASN A 38 -26.13 6.23 27.52
CA ASN A 38 -25.91 4.99 26.76
C ASN A 38 -25.00 5.17 25.56
N ILE A 39 -23.87 5.84 25.74
CA ILE A 39 -22.90 6.21 24.69
C ILE A 39 -21.46 6.10 25.19
N PRO A 40 -20.47 5.95 24.28
CA PRO A 40 -19.07 6.10 24.64
C PRO A 40 -18.67 7.57 24.73
N THR A 41 -17.78 7.88 25.67
CA THR A 41 -17.21 9.21 25.90
C THR A 41 -15.70 9.14 26.00
N TYR A 42 -15.03 10.21 25.56
CA TYR A 42 -13.59 10.37 25.74
C TYR A 42 -13.26 10.74 27.19
N GLU A 43 -14.05 11.61 27.79
CA GLU A 43 -13.88 12.00 29.18
C GLU A 43 -14.55 10.99 30.13
N LYS A 44 -13.96 10.84 31.34
CA LYS A 44 -14.44 9.90 32.34
C LYS A 44 -15.79 10.34 32.94
N GLU A 45 -15.99 11.64 33.10
CA GLU A 45 -17.26 12.23 33.47
C GLU A 45 -17.97 12.67 32.20
N CYS A 46 -19.20 12.21 32.01
CA CYS A 46 -19.96 12.50 30.81
C CYS A 46 -20.32 14.00 30.76
N PRO A 47 -19.89 14.77 29.75
CA PRO A 47 -20.21 16.21 29.68
C PRO A 47 -21.69 16.54 29.53
N VAL A 48 -22.53 15.54 29.17
CA VAL A 48 -23.98 15.74 29.00
C VAL A 48 -24.78 15.57 30.30
N CYS A 49 -24.45 14.56 31.11
CA CYS A 49 -25.20 14.20 32.30
C CYS A 49 -24.38 14.20 33.61
N ASN A 50 -23.09 14.53 33.53
CA ASN A 50 -22.13 14.57 34.65
C ASN A 50 -21.95 13.21 35.36
N SER A 51 -22.49 12.13 34.84
CA SER A 51 -22.32 10.81 35.43
C SER A 51 -20.94 10.21 35.11
N LYS A 52 -20.41 9.42 36.04
CA LYS A 52 -19.09 8.80 35.91
C LYS A 52 -19.14 7.58 35.03
N GLY A 53 -18.43 7.63 33.91
CA GLY A 53 -18.35 6.54 32.95
C GLY A 53 -17.48 5.36 33.43
N LYS A 54 -17.82 4.16 32.96
CA LYS A 54 -17.04 2.94 33.16
C LYS A 54 -16.08 2.74 31.98
N CYS A 55 -14.80 2.46 32.25
CA CYS A 55 -13.83 2.16 31.19
C CYS A 55 -14.30 0.95 30.35
N ILE A 56 -14.36 1.13 29.01
CA ILE A 56 -14.87 0.12 28.09
C ILE A 56 -13.81 -0.41 27.12
N GLY A 57 -12.80 0.37 26.80
CA GLY A 57 -11.74 -0.02 25.90
C GLY A 57 -10.82 1.12 25.52
N THR A 58 -9.96 0.87 24.54
CA THR A 58 -8.97 1.83 24.04
C THR A 58 -9.39 2.47 22.72
N ASP A 59 -10.30 1.82 21.97
CA ASP A 59 -10.81 2.32 20.69
C ASP A 59 -12.17 1.73 20.38
N LEU A 60 -13.04 2.53 19.76
CA LEU A 60 -14.42 2.18 19.42
C LEU A 60 -14.82 2.81 18.09
N ARG A 61 -15.70 2.12 17.36
CA ARG A 61 -16.37 2.66 16.17
C ARG A 61 -17.90 2.44 16.25
N PRO A 62 -18.69 3.28 15.61
CA PRO A 62 -20.13 3.07 15.53
C PRO A 62 -20.45 1.82 14.70
N VAL A 63 -21.56 1.16 15.00
CA VAL A 63 -22.15 0.08 14.20
C VAL A 63 -23.37 0.64 13.48
N PHE A 64 -23.26 0.82 12.19
CA PHE A 64 -24.30 1.40 11.36
C PHE A 64 -25.52 0.44 11.21
N PRO A 65 -26.69 0.93 10.81
CA PRO A 65 -27.89 0.13 10.68
C PRO A 65 -27.72 -1.13 9.83
N GLU A 66 -26.96 -1.06 8.74
CA GLU A 66 -26.70 -2.17 7.82
C GLU A 66 -25.85 -3.27 8.50
N GLU A 67 -24.79 -2.89 9.19
CA GLU A 67 -23.96 -3.84 9.95
C GLU A 67 -24.72 -4.41 11.15
N ARG A 68 -25.59 -3.60 11.77
CA ARG A 68 -26.43 -4.04 12.87
C ARG A 68 -27.40 -5.13 12.43
N LEU A 69 -28.07 -4.93 11.29
CA LEU A 69 -28.93 -5.95 10.70
C LEU A 69 -28.15 -7.23 10.37
N LEU A 70 -26.95 -7.10 9.80
CA LEU A 70 -26.07 -8.25 9.56
C LEU A 70 -25.78 -9.01 10.86
N LEU A 71 -25.39 -8.32 11.93
CA LEU A 71 -25.14 -8.93 13.23
C LEU A 71 -26.35 -9.70 13.75
N GLU A 72 -27.55 -9.10 13.68
CA GLU A 72 -28.81 -9.71 14.11
C GLU A 72 -29.18 -10.95 13.28
N VAL A 73 -28.94 -10.91 11.97
CA VAL A 73 -29.10 -12.06 11.08
C VAL A 73 -28.15 -13.18 11.46
N LEU A 74 -26.86 -12.85 11.75
CA LEU A 74 -25.84 -13.84 12.10
C LEU A 74 -26.09 -14.52 13.46
N ILE A 75 -26.72 -13.83 14.40
CA ILE A 75 -27.15 -14.44 15.67
C ILE A 75 -28.57 -15.03 15.62
N ASN A 76 -29.21 -14.99 14.43
CA ASN A 76 -30.58 -15.47 14.18
C ASN A 76 -31.67 -14.78 15.02
N GLU A 77 -31.46 -13.49 15.36
CA GLU A 77 -32.39 -12.68 16.14
C GLU A 77 -32.61 -11.31 15.45
N PRO A 78 -33.34 -11.26 14.32
CA PRO A 78 -33.53 -10.02 13.55
C PRO A 78 -34.26 -8.97 14.39
N PHE A 79 -33.80 -7.71 14.28
CA PHE A 79 -34.29 -6.52 14.98
C PHE A 79 -34.10 -6.51 16.51
N LYS A 80 -33.31 -7.44 17.06
CA LYS A 80 -33.02 -7.51 18.50
C LYS A 80 -32.44 -6.22 19.06
N PHE A 81 -31.56 -5.56 18.32
CA PHE A 81 -30.86 -4.36 18.76
C PHE A 81 -31.46 -3.07 18.22
N LYS A 82 -32.73 -3.10 17.79
CA LYS A 82 -33.41 -1.96 17.17
C LYS A 82 -33.31 -0.67 18.00
N ASN A 83 -33.42 -0.78 19.32
CA ASN A 83 -33.41 0.35 20.25
C ASN A 83 -32.12 0.45 21.08
N SER A 84 -31.10 -0.34 20.77
CA SER A 84 -29.86 -0.37 21.54
C SER A 84 -28.77 0.52 20.96
N SER A 85 -27.86 0.99 21.79
CA SER A 85 -26.61 1.65 21.38
C SER A 85 -25.56 0.57 21.07
N VAL A 86 -25.21 0.41 19.79
CA VAL A 86 -24.32 -0.66 19.33
C VAL A 86 -23.03 -0.09 18.78
N TRP A 87 -21.92 -0.57 19.32
CA TRP A 87 -20.56 -0.16 18.95
C TRP A 87 -19.67 -1.38 18.71
N ASN A 88 -18.54 -1.16 18.06
CA ASN A 88 -17.54 -2.21 17.83
C ASN A 88 -16.19 -1.75 18.35
N THR A 89 -15.54 -2.56 19.19
CA THR A 89 -14.23 -2.26 19.78
C THR A 89 -13.10 -2.95 19.01
N SER A 90 -11.88 -2.61 19.33
CA SER A 90 -10.68 -3.25 18.80
C SER A 90 -10.78 -4.79 18.92
N GLY A 91 -10.38 -5.50 17.84
CA GLY A 91 -10.55 -6.94 17.70
C GLY A 91 -11.95 -7.37 17.24
N ASN A 92 -12.75 -6.43 16.70
CA ASN A 92 -14.09 -6.64 16.17
C ASN A 92 -15.05 -7.31 17.17
N ARG A 93 -15.08 -6.83 18.39
CA ARG A 93 -16.03 -7.25 19.40
C ARG A 93 -17.16 -6.23 19.52
N TYR A 94 -18.38 -6.69 19.38
CA TYR A 94 -19.55 -5.83 19.53
C TYR A 94 -19.82 -5.52 21.00
N VAL A 95 -20.20 -4.27 21.23
CA VAL A 95 -20.65 -3.74 22.52
C VAL A 95 -22.07 -3.23 22.32
N VAL A 96 -23.00 -3.71 23.12
CA VAL A 96 -24.40 -3.33 23.11
C VAL A 96 -24.74 -2.81 24.49
N ASP A 97 -25.22 -1.56 24.55
CA ASP A 97 -25.60 -0.89 25.80
C ASP A 97 -24.51 -1.01 26.90
N GLY A 98 -23.24 -0.78 26.49
CA GLY A 98 -22.07 -0.87 27.37
C GLY A 98 -21.60 -2.26 27.74
N LYS A 99 -22.22 -3.31 27.23
CA LYS A 99 -21.88 -4.71 27.53
C LYS A 99 -21.31 -5.40 26.28
N LYS A 100 -20.17 -6.10 26.43
CA LYS A 100 -19.61 -6.90 25.33
C LYS A 100 -20.50 -8.09 25.03
N LEU A 101 -20.81 -8.29 23.74
CA LEU A 101 -21.53 -9.48 23.28
C LEU A 101 -20.67 -10.75 23.47
N ARG A 102 -21.34 -11.87 23.76
CA ARG A 102 -20.72 -13.19 23.96
C ARG A 102 -20.17 -13.81 22.68
N TYR A 103 -20.72 -13.45 21.52
CA TYR A 103 -20.35 -14.03 20.23
C TYR A 103 -18.96 -13.57 19.79
N SER A 104 -18.08 -14.54 19.49
CA SER A 104 -16.82 -14.26 18.82
C SER A 104 -17.03 -14.09 17.31
N GLN A 105 -16.08 -13.48 16.60
CA GLN A 105 -16.14 -13.45 15.13
C GLN A 105 -16.22 -14.83 14.50
N LYS A 106 -15.50 -15.82 15.06
CA LYS A 106 -15.55 -17.20 14.58
C LYS A 106 -16.96 -17.77 14.67
N ASP A 107 -17.71 -17.44 15.74
CA ASP A 107 -19.09 -17.90 15.89
C ASP A 107 -20.01 -17.26 14.87
N LEU A 108 -19.85 -15.98 14.61
CA LEU A 108 -20.62 -15.23 13.61
C LEU A 108 -20.37 -15.73 12.17
N MET A 109 -19.16 -16.15 11.85
CA MET A 109 -18.80 -16.66 10.52
C MET A 109 -19.22 -18.12 10.25
N LYS A 110 -19.88 -18.81 11.19
CA LYS A 110 -20.35 -20.19 10.99
C LYS A 110 -21.55 -20.29 10.04
N MET A 111 -22.32 -19.22 9.88
CA MET A 111 -23.48 -19.20 9.00
C MET A 111 -23.04 -19.19 7.53
N ASN A 112 -23.76 -19.97 6.70
CA ASN A 112 -23.50 -19.99 5.26
C ASN A 112 -23.76 -18.60 4.65
N PRO A 113 -22.82 -18.01 3.88
CA PRO A 113 -23.00 -16.70 3.27
C PRO A 113 -24.24 -16.57 2.37
N GLU A 114 -24.63 -17.62 1.64
CA GLU A 114 -25.82 -17.59 0.78
C GLU A 114 -27.11 -17.47 1.59
N ASP A 115 -27.18 -18.12 2.76
CA ASP A 115 -28.33 -18.01 3.66
C ASP A 115 -28.37 -16.63 4.34
N VAL A 116 -27.20 -16.06 4.66
CA VAL A 116 -27.10 -14.68 5.16
C VAL A 116 -27.66 -13.70 4.12
N ILE A 117 -27.26 -13.84 2.84
CA ILE A 117 -27.75 -12.98 1.74
C ILE A 117 -29.27 -13.07 1.62
N LYS A 118 -29.84 -14.28 1.64
CA LYS A 118 -31.29 -14.48 1.57
C LYS A 118 -32.01 -13.76 2.73
N LYS A 119 -31.51 -13.93 3.96
CA LYS A 119 -32.11 -13.31 5.16
C LYS A 119 -31.96 -11.77 5.12
N LEU A 120 -30.81 -11.25 4.73
CA LEU A 120 -30.61 -9.80 4.58
C LEU A 120 -31.59 -9.20 3.58
N ASN A 121 -31.78 -9.83 2.43
CA ASN A 121 -32.73 -9.37 1.41
C ASN A 121 -34.20 -9.41 1.92
N LEU A 122 -34.53 -10.39 2.74
CA LEU A 122 -35.86 -10.48 3.35
C LEU A 122 -36.16 -9.32 4.33
N TYR A 123 -35.14 -8.87 5.06
CA TYR A 123 -35.29 -7.89 6.13
C TYR A 123 -34.88 -6.45 5.73
N LYS A 124 -34.17 -6.26 4.62
CA LYS A 124 -33.60 -4.97 4.19
C LYS A 124 -34.61 -3.80 4.21
N ASN A 125 -35.83 -4.01 3.74
CA ASN A 125 -36.85 -2.96 3.65
C ASN A 125 -37.75 -2.86 4.89
N LYS A 126 -37.56 -3.74 5.88
CA LYS A 126 -38.36 -3.75 7.13
C LYS A 126 -37.64 -3.05 8.28
N ASN A 127 -36.50 -2.45 7.98
CA ASN A 127 -35.55 -1.98 8.96
C ASN A 127 -35.71 -0.49 9.26
N SER A 128 -35.95 -0.14 10.51
CA SER A 128 -35.85 1.24 10.99
C SER A 128 -35.13 1.25 12.33
N TYR A 129 -33.93 1.84 12.33
CA TYR A 129 -33.12 2.01 13.55
C TYR A 129 -33.14 3.50 13.98
N HIS A 130 -34.28 4.02 14.35
CA HIS A 130 -34.43 5.43 14.75
C HIS A 130 -33.52 5.80 15.94
N ALA A 131 -33.39 4.88 16.91
CA ALA A 131 -32.51 5.07 18.06
C ALA A 131 -31.01 5.28 17.67
N PHE A 132 -30.57 4.83 16.51
CA PHE A 132 -29.21 5.05 16.04
C PHE A 132 -28.88 6.55 15.97
N ASN A 133 -29.73 7.34 15.31
CA ASN A 133 -29.51 8.78 15.15
C ASN A 133 -29.52 9.52 16.51
N GLU A 134 -30.38 9.10 17.43
CA GLU A 134 -30.41 9.67 18.77
C GLU A 134 -29.11 9.41 19.53
N TYR A 135 -28.62 8.19 19.54
CA TYR A 135 -27.35 7.86 20.20
C TYR A 135 -26.16 8.56 19.55
N ILE A 136 -26.15 8.70 18.23
CA ILE A 136 -25.10 9.45 17.52
C ILE A 136 -25.18 10.94 17.90
N GLY A 137 -26.36 11.54 17.97
CA GLY A 137 -26.50 12.93 18.42
C GLY A 137 -25.97 13.15 19.84
N ARG A 138 -26.30 12.25 20.80
CA ARG A 138 -25.74 12.28 22.15
C ARG A 138 -24.23 12.08 22.18
N PHE A 139 -23.72 11.16 21.35
CA PHE A 139 -22.29 10.89 21.21
C PHE A 139 -21.52 12.13 20.74
N ILE A 140 -22.00 12.81 19.71
CA ILE A 140 -21.40 14.05 19.19
C ILE A 140 -21.36 15.11 20.29
N LYS A 141 -22.50 15.36 20.96
CA LYS A 141 -22.60 16.36 22.02
C LYS A 141 -21.65 16.07 23.19
N ALA A 142 -21.54 14.80 23.60
CA ALA A 142 -20.69 14.42 24.72
C ALA A 142 -19.19 14.47 24.41
N ASN A 143 -18.80 14.53 23.12
CA ASN A 143 -17.39 14.54 22.71
C ASN A 143 -17.01 15.80 21.91
N GLU A 144 -17.78 16.87 22.04
CA GLU A 144 -17.59 18.14 21.30
C GLU A 144 -16.23 18.78 21.61
N ASP A 145 -15.80 18.83 22.85
CA ASP A 145 -14.51 19.39 23.26
C ASP A 145 -13.35 18.58 22.63
N ARG A 146 -13.50 17.26 22.59
CA ARG A 146 -12.53 16.38 21.92
C ARG A 146 -12.45 16.67 20.42
N TYR A 147 -13.59 16.83 19.75
CA TYR A 147 -13.68 17.20 18.34
C TYR A 147 -12.99 18.54 18.08
N ASN A 148 -13.31 19.58 18.85
CA ASN A 148 -12.73 20.91 18.70
C ASN A 148 -11.21 20.91 18.88
N PHE A 149 -10.71 20.19 19.88
CA PHE A 149 -9.27 20.01 20.09
C PHE A 149 -8.59 19.35 18.88
N LEU A 150 -9.14 18.25 18.38
CA LEU A 150 -8.57 17.50 17.24
C LEU A 150 -8.53 18.34 15.97
N VAL A 151 -9.61 19.06 15.68
CA VAL A 151 -9.70 19.92 14.49
C VAL A 151 -8.72 21.08 14.56
N SER A 152 -8.66 21.76 15.71
CA SER A 152 -7.74 22.89 15.92
C SER A 152 -6.28 22.46 15.75
N GLU A 153 -5.90 21.36 16.38
CA GLU A 153 -4.53 20.82 16.32
C GLU A 153 -4.14 20.41 14.89
N ALA A 154 -5.00 19.64 14.20
CA ALA A 154 -4.76 19.21 12.84
C ALA A 154 -4.71 20.38 11.85
N THR A 155 -5.58 21.37 12.01
CA THR A 155 -5.62 22.59 11.18
C THR A 155 -4.34 23.40 11.35
N SER A 156 -3.90 23.66 12.58
CA SER A 156 -2.65 24.37 12.85
C SER A 156 -1.45 23.67 12.22
N PHE A 157 -1.37 22.35 12.36
CA PHE A 157 -0.33 21.54 11.72
C PHE A 157 -0.35 21.62 10.19
N ILE A 158 -1.52 21.54 9.56
CA ILE A 158 -1.65 21.63 8.10
C ILE A 158 -1.16 22.97 7.58
N ILE A 159 -1.57 24.07 8.24
CA ILE A 159 -1.17 25.44 7.88
C ILE A 159 0.35 25.60 8.02
N GLU A 160 0.94 25.16 9.12
CA GLU A 160 2.37 25.23 9.38
C GLU A 160 3.17 24.50 8.28
N GLN A 161 2.79 23.26 7.97
CA GLN A 161 3.50 22.47 6.97
C GLN A 161 3.38 23.07 5.55
N LYS A 162 2.24 23.67 5.23
CA LYS A 162 1.98 24.27 3.91
C LYS A 162 2.82 25.52 3.66
N GLN A 163 3.23 26.28 4.67
CA GLN A 163 4.00 27.52 4.52
C GLN A 163 5.27 27.37 3.68
N ASN A 164 5.88 26.18 3.68
CA ASN A 164 7.12 25.90 2.95
C ASN A 164 6.90 25.45 1.50
N TYR A 165 5.65 25.42 1.01
CA TYR A 165 5.31 24.88 -0.31
C TYR A 165 4.34 25.80 -1.04
N LYS A 166 4.49 25.87 -2.36
CA LYS A 166 3.53 26.56 -3.24
C LYS A 166 2.27 25.70 -3.41
N ASP A 167 1.21 26.32 -3.93
CA ASP A 167 -0.06 25.62 -4.14
C ASP A 167 0.08 24.51 -5.18
N ASP A 168 0.86 24.73 -6.22
CA ASP A 168 1.18 23.78 -7.28
C ASP A 168 2.23 22.72 -6.90
N GLU A 169 2.68 22.70 -5.64
CA GLU A 169 3.57 21.70 -5.05
C GLU A 169 2.86 20.82 -4.01
N THR A 170 1.55 20.93 -3.91
CA THR A 170 0.79 20.28 -2.83
C THR A 170 -0.33 19.39 -3.40
N PHE A 171 -0.50 18.19 -2.84
CA PHE A 171 -1.67 17.37 -3.13
C PHE A 171 -2.10 16.49 -1.94
N VAL A 172 -3.32 16.00 -2.00
CA VAL A 172 -3.88 15.04 -1.05
C VAL A 172 -3.88 13.65 -1.67
N SER A 173 -3.31 12.67 -0.98
CA SER A 173 -3.40 11.26 -1.38
C SER A 173 -4.73 10.68 -0.91
N PHE A 174 -5.63 10.47 -1.85
CA PHE A 174 -6.98 9.99 -1.59
C PHE A 174 -7.10 8.51 -1.92
N SER A 175 -7.60 7.71 -0.98
CA SER A 175 -7.79 6.26 -1.15
C SER A 175 -9.25 5.80 -1.15
N GLY A 176 -10.19 6.72 -0.96
CA GLY A 176 -11.60 6.38 -0.75
C GLY A 176 -11.90 5.75 0.62
N GLY A 177 -10.93 5.68 1.51
CA GLY A 177 -11.11 5.24 2.88
C GLY A 177 -11.41 6.42 3.83
N LYS A 178 -12.03 6.14 4.99
CA LYS A 178 -12.46 7.15 5.98
C LYS A 178 -11.33 8.12 6.39
N ASP A 179 -10.13 7.61 6.59
CA ASP A 179 -8.99 8.42 7.02
C ASP A 179 -8.55 9.43 5.95
N SER A 180 -8.52 9.02 4.67
CA SER A 180 -8.23 9.93 3.56
C SER A 180 -9.37 10.92 3.29
N THR A 181 -10.60 10.56 3.61
CA THR A 181 -11.76 11.45 3.54
C THR A 181 -11.64 12.57 4.57
N VAL A 182 -11.31 12.23 5.83
CA VAL A 182 -11.08 13.21 6.90
C VAL A 182 -9.93 14.14 6.55
N VAL A 183 -8.79 13.62 6.07
CA VAL A 183 -7.64 14.45 5.68
C VAL A 183 -7.98 15.35 4.50
N SER A 184 -8.75 14.87 3.53
CA SER A 184 -9.23 15.69 2.41
C SER A 184 -10.02 16.90 2.90
N ASP A 185 -11.02 16.68 3.75
CA ASP A 185 -11.86 17.74 4.29
C ASP A 185 -11.08 18.72 5.19
N LEU A 186 -10.22 18.19 6.07
CA LEU A 186 -9.34 19.00 6.92
C LEU A 186 -8.42 19.91 6.10
N VAL A 187 -7.78 19.39 5.06
CA VAL A 187 -6.85 20.17 4.21
C VAL A 187 -7.60 21.25 3.44
N ILE A 188 -8.75 20.91 2.85
CA ILE A 188 -9.58 21.88 2.11
C ILE A 188 -10.02 23.02 3.04
N ARG A 189 -10.50 22.70 4.25
CA ARG A 189 -10.97 23.69 5.23
C ARG A 189 -9.82 24.52 5.82
N ALA A 190 -8.73 23.86 6.25
CA ALA A 190 -7.61 24.54 6.89
C ALA A 190 -6.92 25.54 5.95
N LEU A 191 -6.80 25.21 4.67
CA LEU A 191 -6.14 26.05 3.68
C LEU A 191 -7.10 26.99 2.93
N GLY A 192 -8.41 26.79 3.05
CA GLY A 192 -9.39 27.50 2.23
C GLY A 192 -9.23 27.22 0.73
N MET A 193 -8.65 26.06 0.36
CA MET A 193 -8.24 25.71 -0.99
C MET A 193 -9.06 24.55 -1.56
N PRO A 194 -10.26 24.77 -2.09
CA PRO A 194 -11.04 23.71 -2.72
C PRO A 194 -10.37 23.15 -3.98
N GLY A 195 -9.45 23.91 -4.60
CA GLY A 195 -8.68 23.51 -5.77
C GLY A 195 -7.46 22.65 -5.51
N VAL A 196 -7.20 22.20 -4.28
CA VAL A 196 -6.06 21.32 -3.99
C VAL A 196 -6.20 19.98 -4.72
N ILE A 197 -5.13 19.57 -5.40
CA ILE A 197 -5.14 18.34 -6.21
C ILE A 197 -5.34 17.12 -5.31
N HIS A 198 -6.24 16.22 -5.71
CA HIS A 198 -6.42 14.90 -5.11
C HIS A 198 -5.96 13.81 -6.07
N ILE A 199 -5.09 12.92 -5.61
CA ILE A 199 -4.64 11.77 -6.40
C ILE A 199 -5.21 10.49 -5.79
N PHE A 200 -6.10 9.84 -6.55
CA PHE A 200 -6.71 8.55 -6.21
C PHE A 200 -5.90 7.42 -6.84
N GLY A 201 -5.39 6.51 -6.00
CA GLY A 201 -4.67 5.32 -6.46
C GLY A 201 -5.65 4.23 -6.88
N ASP A 202 -6.02 4.24 -8.15
CA ASP A 202 -6.94 3.27 -8.77
C ASP A 202 -6.17 2.00 -9.15
N THR A 203 -6.29 0.97 -8.32
CA THR A 203 -5.63 -0.33 -8.56
C THR A 203 -6.46 -1.29 -9.41
N THR A 204 -7.70 -0.93 -9.74
CA THR A 204 -8.73 -1.81 -10.35
C THR A 204 -9.20 -2.96 -9.47
N LEU A 205 -8.79 -2.95 -8.21
CA LEU A 205 -9.11 -3.97 -7.21
C LEU A 205 -9.82 -3.37 -5.99
N GLU A 206 -10.33 -2.16 -6.12
CA GLU A 206 -11.10 -1.49 -5.09
C GLU A 206 -12.43 -2.21 -4.88
N PHE A 207 -13.02 -2.04 -3.69
CA PHE A 207 -14.40 -2.44 -3.44
C PHE A 207 -15.34 -1.68 -4.39
N PRO A 208 -16.42 -2.27 -4.90
CA PRO A 208 -17.44 -1.55 -5.68
C PRO A 208 -17.94 -0.29 -4.96
N MET A 209 -18.14 -0.36 -3.65
CA MET A 209 -18.53 0.78 -2.81
C MET A 209 -17.47 1.90 -2.83
N THR A 210 -16.20 1.58 -3.00
CA THR A 210 -15.12 2.58 -3.12
C THR A 210 -15.20 3.31 -4.46
N GLU A 211 -15.49 2.60 -5.54
CA GLU A 211 -15.68 3.21 -6.86
C GLU A 211 -16.91 4.14 -6.87
N GLU A 212 -18.01 3.70 -6.27
CA GLU A 212 -19.22 4.51 -6.12
C GLU A 212 -18.95 5.75 -5.26
N TYR A 213 -18.27 5.59 -4.13
CA TYR A 213 -17.88 6.70 -3.29
C TYR A 213 -16.96 7.70 -4.02
N ALA A 214 -15.99 7.22 -4.78
CA ALA A 214 -15.12 8.09 -5.58
C ALA A 214 -15.90 8.89 -6.64
N LYS A 215 -16.96 8.32 -7.22
CA LYS A 215 -17.89 9.03 -8.13
C LYS A 215 -18.68 10.12 -7.38
N ARG A 216 -19.26 9.79 -6.22
CA ARG A 216 -19.98 10.76 -5.37
C ARG A 216 -19.05 11.89 -4.92
N PHE A 217 -17.83 11.54 -4.49
CA PHE A 217 -16.83 12.54 -4.09
C PHE A 217 -16.55 13.55 -5.21
N LYS A 218 -16.36 13.10 -6.45
CA LYS A 218 -16.16 14.01 -7.61
C LYS A 218 -17.34 14.94 -7.85
N ILE A 219 -18.56 14.45 -7.68
CA ILE A 219 -19.77 15.24 -7.88
C ILE A 219 -19.89 16.30 -6.78
N ASN A 220 -19.71 15.88 -5.52
CA ASN A 220 -19.87 16.75 -4.36
C ASN A 220 -18.73 17.78 -4.20
N HIS A 221 -17.55 17.50 -4.78
CA HIS A 221 -16.36 18.34 -4.72
C HIS A 221 -15.93 18.78 -6.14
N ASN A 222 -16.85 19.37 -6.90
CA ASN A 222 -16.64 19.72 -8.32
C ASN A 222 -15.51 20.75 -8.55
N LYS A 223 -15.12 21.53 -7.54
CA LYS A 223 -13.98 22.46 -7.57
C LYS A 223 -12.63 21.78 -7.28
N THR A 224 -12.63 20.52 -6.82
CA THR A 224 -11.44 19.78 -6.44
C THR A 224 -10.94 18.94 -7.61
N PRO A 225 -9.72 19.18 -8.14
CA PRO A 225 -9.14 18.33 -9.17
C PRO A 225 -8.90 16.92 -8.62
N PHE A 226 -9.68 15.96 -9.10
CA PHE A 226 -9.62 14.56 -8.67
C PHE A 226 -9.04 13.70 -9.80
N LEU A 227 -7.80 13.25 -9.61
CA LEU A 227 -7.01 12.59 -10.64
C LEU A 227 -6.80 11.11 -10.29
N SER A 228 -7.26 10.22 -11.15
CA SER A 228 -7.04 8.78 -11.00
C SER A 228 -5.64 8.40 -11.50
N ALA A 229 -4.89 7.68 -10.66
CA ALA A 229 -3.60 7.09 -10.98
C ALA A 229 -3.79 5.58 -11.17
N ARG A 230 -3.93 5.14 -12.42
CA ARG A 230 -4.18 3.76 -12.81
C ARG A 230 -3.07 3.24 -13.71
N ASN A 231 -2.63 2.02 -13.50
CA ASN A 231 -1.77 1.32 -14.44
C ASN A 231 -2.65 0.74 -15.57
N LYS A 232 -2.57 1.34 -16.77
CA LYS A 232 -3.34 0.92 -17.94
C LYS A 232 -2.66 -0.18 -18.75
N GLU A 233 -1.37 -0.45 -18.46
CA GLU A 233 -0.53 -1.36 -19.25
C GLU A 233 -0.51 -2.79 -18.66
N LYS A 234 -1.05 -2.97 -17.45
CA LYS A 234 -0.99 -4.24 -16.71
C LYS A 234 -2.36 -4.66 -16.22
N ASN A 235 -2.63 -5.96 -16.34
CA ASN A 235 -3.79 -6.61 -15.75
C ASN A 235 -3.35 -7.40 -14.51
N PHE A 236 -4.14 -7.34 -13.44
CA PHE A 236 -3.82 -8.02 -12.18
C PHE A 236 -3.83 -9.55 -12.35
N TYR A 237 -4.81 -10.07 -13.06
CA TYR A 237 -4.99 -11.51 -13.22
C TYR A 237 -3.89 -12.12 -14.11
N ASP A 238 -3.49 -11.42 -15.17
CA ASP A 238 -2.38 -11.83 -16.03
C ASP A 238 -1.06 -11.87 -15.24
N MET A 239 -0.83 -10.86 -14.41
CA MET A 239 0.33 -10.84 -13.52
C MET A 239 0.29 -11.99 -12.49
N CYS A 240 -0.89 -12.39 -12.01
CA CYS A 240 -1.03 -13.56 -11.14
C CYS A 240 -0.63 -14.87 -11.86
N GLN A 241 -0.89 -15.00 -13.16
CA GLN A 241 -0.49 -16.18 -13.93
C GLN A 241 1.04 -16.30 -14.07
N VAL A 242 1.72 -15.15 -14.23
CA VAL A 242 3.17 -15.08 -14.43
C VAL A 242 3.95 -15.25 -13.12
N ILE A 243 3.60 -14.50 -12.07
CA ILE A 243 4.37 -14.43 -10.81
C ILE A 243 3.61 -15.03 -9.61
N GLY A 244 2.42 -15.51 -9.85
CA GLY A 244 1.53 -16.04 -8.84
C GLY A 244 0.81 -14.96 -8.00
N PRO A 245 -0.26 -15.33 -7.27
CA PRO A 245 -1.02 -14.40 -6.45
C PRO A 245 -0.14 -13.66 -5.44
N PRO A 246 -0.45 -12.40 -5.11
CA PRO A 246 0.26 -11.69 -4.05
C PRO A 246 0.07 -12.38 -2.70
N SER A 247 1.03 -12.22 -1.80
CA SER A 247 0.96 -12.71 -0.43
C SER A 247 1.30 -11.59 0.57
N ARG A 248 1.20 -11.87 1.86
CA ARG A 248 1.53 -10.88 2.92
C ARG A 248 2.96 -10.34 2.80
N VAL A 249 3.90 -11.17 2.37
CA VAL A 249 5.31 -10.80 2.20
C VAL A 249 5.67 -10.42 0.76
N MET A 250 4.86 -10.81 -0.22
CA MET A 250 5.08 -10.58 -1.65
C MET A 250 3.97 -9.69 -2.24
N ARG A 251 3.87 -8.47 -1.77
CA ARG A 251 2.84 -7.50 -2.21
C ARG A 251 3.22 -6.78 -3.50
N TRP A 252 3.59 -7.54 -4.52
CA TRP A 252 3.97 -6.98 -5.82
C TRP A 252 2.89 -6.11 -6.45
N CYS A 253 1.61 -6.44 -6.21
CA CYS A 253 0.47 -5.66 -6.67
C CYS A 253 0.50 -4.20 -6.17
N CYS A 254 0.96 -3.95 -4.93
CA CYS A 254 1.11 -2.60 -4.41
C CYS A 254 2.13 -1.78 -5.21
N THR A 255 3.22 -2.39 -5.65
CA THR A 255 4.24 -1.70 -6.46
C THR A 255 3.75 -1.46 -7.87
N VAL A 256 3.15 -2.47 -8.51
CA VAL A 256 2.70 -2.39 -9.91
C VAL A 256 1.49 -1.45 -10.07
N PHE A 257 0.46 -1.64 -9.24
CA PHE A 257 -0.84 -0.98 -9.45
C PHE A 257 -1.07 0.25 -8.58
N LYS A 258 -0.33 0.42 -7.48
CA LYS A 258 -0.49 1.58 -6.60
C LYS A 258 0.71 2.52 -6.69
N THR A 259 1.86 2.13 -6.14
CA THR A 259 3.03 3.03 -6.05
C THR A 259 3.52 3.45 -7.44
N GLY A 260 3.68 2.51 -8.38
CA GLY A 260 4.14 2.81 -9.72
C GLY A 260 3.18 3.70 -10.50
N ALA A 261 1.87 3.43 -10.43
CA ALA A 261 0.85 4.25 -11.08
C ALA A 261 0.82 5.67 -10.50
N ILE A 262 0.87 5.81 -9.17
CA ILE A 262 0.93 7.12 -8.49
C ILE A 262 2.21 7.86 -8.90
N THR A 263 3.37 7.19 -8.94
CA THR A 263 4.63 7.81 -9.37
C THR A 263 4.55 8.35 -10.80
N LYS A 264 4.03 7.56 -11.74
CA LYS A 264 3.82 8.05 -13.13
C LYS A 264 2.92 9.28 -13.15
N LYS A 265 1.84 9.27 -12.38
CA LYS A 265 0.91 10.40 -12.31
C LYS A 265 1.58 11.64 -11.72
N ILE A 266 2.31 11.51 -10.62
CA ILE A 266 3.08 12.59 -9.99
C ILE A 266 4.11 13.16 -10.97
N ASN A 267 4.88 12.31 -11.65
CA ASN A 267 5.89 12.74 -12.62
C ASN A 267 5.29 13.48 -13.83
N THR A 268 4.03 13.23 -14.15
CA THR A 268 3.32 13.97 -15.21
C THR A 268 2.84 15.32 -14.72
N ILE A 269 2.22 15.38 -13.54
CA ILE A 269 1.60 16.60 -12.99
C ILE A 269 2.66 17.57 -12.47
N PHE A 270 3.64 17.04 -11.73
CA PHE A 270 4.70 17.79 -11.05
C PHE A 270 6.04 17.61 -11.77
N LYS A 271 6.04 17.72 -13.10
CA LYS A 271 7.20 17.42 -13.96
C LYS A 271 8.45 18.18 -13.54
N ASP A 272 8.30 19.46 -13.25
CA ASP A 272 9.39 20.39 -12.98
C ASP A 272 9.59 20.64 -11.46
N LYS A 273 8.91 19.85 -10.61
CA LYS A 273 9.03 19.95 -9.15
C LYS A 273 9.92 18.85 -8.59
N ASN A 274 10.81 19.21 -7.68
CA ASN A 274 11.73 18.28 -7.02
C ASN A 274 11.28 17.92 -5.60
N ASN A 275 10.39 18.72 -5.03
CA ASN A 275 9.90 18.56 -3.67
C ASN A 275 8.39 18.81 -3.64
N ILE A 276 7.61 17.87 -3.15
CA ILE A 276 6.14 17.88 -3.22
C ILE A 276 5.58 17.55 -1.84
N LEU A 277 4.78 18.45 -1.30
CA LEU A 277 4.02 18.19 -0.08
C LEU A 277 2.86 17.27 -0.36
N THR A 278 2.76 16.19 0.39
CA THR A 278 1.67 15.22 0.26
C THR A 278 1.01 14.98 1.61
N PHE A 279 -0.30 15.24 1.68
CA PHE A 279 -1.09 14.91 2.85
C PHE A 279 -1.65 13.48 2.76
N TYR A 280 -1.39 12.67 3.79
CA TYR A 280 -1.83 11.27 3.89
C TYR A 280 -2.72 11.03 5.10
N GLY A 281 -3.76 10.24 4.91
CA GLY A 281 -4.57 9.69 6.01
C GLY A 281 -3.90 8.44 6.61
N ILE A 282 -2.79 8.62 7.33
CA ILE A 282 -2.08 7.55 8.02
C ILE A 282 -2.23 7.76 9.53
N ARG A 283 -2.48 6.66 10.27
CA ARG A 283 -2.56 6.67 11.73
C ARG A 283 -1.65 5.61 12.34
N ARG A 284 -1.00 5.93 13.46
CA ARG A 284 -0.14 4.99 14.20
C ARG A 284 -0.92 3.81 14.75
N SER A 285 -2.16 4.05 15.18
CA SER A 285 -3.07 3.03 15.75
C SER A 285 -3.45 1.91 14.77
N GLU A 286 -3.26 2.07 13.45
CA GLU A 286 -3.67 1.09 12.46
C GLU A 286 -2.81 -0.19 12.42
N SER A 287 -1.54 -0.12 12.79
CA SER A 287 -0.64 -1.29 12.83
C SER A 287 0.68 -1.01 13.52
N ALA A 288 1.33 -2.07 14.05
CA ALA A 288 2.66 -1.99 14.64
C ALA A 288 3.74 -1.40 13.69
N SER A 289 3.60 -1.58 12.38
CA SER A 289 4.50 -0.97 11.40
C SER A 289 4.29 0.53 11.30
N ARG A 290 3.03 1.01 11.34
CA ARG A 290 2.70 2.43 11.26
C ARG A 290 2.95 3.19 12.56
N ASN A 291 2.98 2.50 13.68
CA ASN A 291 3.33 3.09 14.97
C ASN A 291 4.73 3.73 14.98
N LYS A 292 5.61 3.26 14.08
CA LYS A 292 6.98 3.78 13.92
C LYS A 292 7.09 4.99 12.97
N TYR A 293 5.98 5.44 12.36
CA TYR A 293 6.04 6.53 11.39
C TYR A 293 6.08 7.90 12.07
N ASP A 294 6.89 8.77 11.51
CA ASP A 294 6.89 10.17 11.88
C ASP A 294 5.72 10.91 11.24
N ARG A 295 5.30 11.99 11.86
CA ARG A 295 4.20 12.83 11.38
C ARG A 295 4.57 13.51 10.05
N VAL A 296 5.86 13.87 9.92
CA VAL A 296 6.47 14.38 8.70
C VAL A 296 7.64 13.49 8.34
N SER A 297 7.72 13.02 7.11
CA SER A 297 8.82 12.18 6.65
C SER A 297 8.98 12.22 5.14
N ASP A 298 10.18 11.91 4.65
CA ASP A 298 10.37 11.59 3.25
C ASP A 298 9.61 10.30 2.90
N SER A 299 9.04 10.24 1.70
CA SER A 299 8.40 9.03 1.24
C SER A 299 9.43 7.93 0.97
N PRO A 300 9.35 6.77 1.62
CA PRO A 300 10.27 5.66 1.37
C PRO A 300 10.03 4.98 0.00
N LYS A 301 8.98 5.38 -0.72
CA LYS A 301 8.55 4.73 -1.96
C LYS A 301 8.60 5.64 -3.17
N ILE A 302 8.40 6.93 -3.01
CA ILE A 302 8.34 7.93 -4.09
C ILE A 302 9.26 9.10 -3.72
N ALA A 303 10.34 9.22 -4.44
CA ALA A 303 11.49 10.03 -4.06
C ALA A 303 11.28 11.55 -3.97
N LYS A 304 10.19 12.08 -4.53
CA LYS A 304 9.89 13.53 -4.55
C LYS A 304 8.93 13.98 -3.46
N GLN A 305 8.39 13.04 -2.67
CA GLN A 305 7.32 13.35 -1.73
C GLN A 305 7.85 13.57 -0.32
N ASN A 306 7.50 14.70 0.26
CA ASN A 306 7.42 14.88 1.70
C ASN A 306 6.01 14.56 2.17
N VAL A 307 5.91 13.58 3.04
CA VAL A 307 4.66 13.04 3.55
C VAL A 307 4.31 13.71 4.87
N CYS A 308 3.14 14.33 4.91
CA CYS A 308 2.54 14.87 6.13
C CYS A 308 1.28 14.10 6.50
N SER A 309 1.16 13.69 7.75
CA SER A 309 0.04 12.91 8.28
C SER A 309 -0.66 13.69 9.38
N PRO A 310 -1.65 14.56 9.06
CA PRO A 310 -2.29 15.43 10.04
C PRO A 310 -2.95 14.69 11.20
N ILE A 311 -3.53 13.52 10.89
CA ILE A 311 -4.28 12.68 11.83
C ILE A 311 -3.47 11.49 12.37
N ILE A 312 -2.13 11.59 12.39
CA ILE A 312 -1.23 10.46 12.71
C ILE A 312 -1.53 9.80 14.06
N ASP A 313 -1.95 10.58 15.04
CA ASP A 313 -2.20 10.16 16.41
C ASP A 313 -3.69 9.94 16.72
N TRP A 314 -4.57 10.04 15.72
CA TRP A 314 -5.99 9.81 15.91
C TRP A 314 -6.31 8.30 16.01
N TYR A 315 -7.36 7.99 16.79
CA TYR A 315 -7.97 6.67 16.88
C TYR A 315 -9.16 6.53 15.92
N ASP A 316 -9.68 5.31 15.77
CA ASP A 316 -10.94 5.12 15.02
C ASP A 316 -12.08 5.94 15.62
N PHE A 317 -12.12 6.03 16.95
CA PHE A 317 -13.05 6.88 17.68
C PHE A 317 -13.00 8.34 17.20
N ASP A 318 -11.82 8.91 17.08
CA ASP A 318 -11.62 10.31 16.66
C ASP A 318 -12.02 10.53 15.19
N VAL A 319 -11.66 9.60 14.32
CA VAL A 319 -12.04 9.64 12.90
C VAL A 319 -13.56 9.59 12.75
N TRP A 320 -14.24 8.71 13.49
CA TRP A 320 -15.70 8.62 13.46
C TRP A 320 -16.38 9.81 14.12
N LEU A 321 -15.81 10.34 15.19
CA LEU A 321 -16.30 11.58 15.79
C LEU A 321 -16.27 12.71 14.76
N TYR A 322 -15.17 12.86 14.02
CA TYR A 322 -15.06 13.87 12.96
C TYR A 322 -16.12 13.67 11.86
N LEU A 323 -16.19 12.46 11.27
CA LEU A 323 -17.12 12.16 10.18
C LEU A 323 -18.59 12.37 10.56
N LEU A 324 -18.96 11.95 11.76
CA LEU A 324 -20.33 12.07 12.27
C LEU A 324 -20.68 13.51 12.65
N THR A 325 -19.74 14.28 13.19
CA THR A 325 -19.96 15.69 13.57
C THR A 325 -20.08 16.58 12.33
N THR A 326 -19.21 16.37 11.32
CA THR A 326 -19.23 17.17 10.09
C THR A 326 -20.33 16.75 9.12
N GLY A 327 -20.82 15.52 9.22
CA GLY A 327 -21.82 14.96 8.31
C GLY A 327 -21.32 14.77 6.88
N ILE A 328 -20.01 14.80 6.62
CA ILE A 328 -19.47 14.56 5.29
C ILE A 328 -19.70 13.14 4.82
N ASP A 329 -19.89 12.96 3.52
CA ASP A 329 -20.07 11.64 2.92
C ASP A 329 -18.82 10.77 3.06
N PHE A 330 -19.00 9.48 3.23
CA PHE A 330 -17.94 8.50 3.34
C PHE A 330 -18.30 7.17 2.65
N ASN A 331 -17.32 6.30 2.50
CA ASN A 331 -17.45 5.03 1.80
C ASN A 331 -18.41 4.06 2.50
N ASP A 332 -19.42 3.59 1.77
CA ASP A 332 -20.48 2.72 2.31
C ASP A 332 -19.99 1.36 2.80
N ALA A 333 -18.80 0.91 2.38
CA ALA A 333 -18.23 -0.33 2.91
C ALA A 333 -18.14 -0.34 4.45
N TYR A 334 -17.94 0.83 5.07
CA TYR A 334 -17.92 0.94 6.53
C TYR A 334 -19.30 0.71 7.17
N ARG A 335 -20.39 1.05 6.44
CA ARG A 335 -21.77 0.76 6.88
C ARG A 335 -22.04 -0.74 6.92
N PHE A 336 -21.38 -1.50 6.06
CA PHE A 336 -21.50 -2.96 5.98
C PHE A 336 -20.58 -3.74 6.92
N GLY A 337 -19.86 -3.06 7.82
CA GLY A 337 -19.05 -3.71 8.84
C GLY A 337 -17.58 -3.93 8.47
N TYR A 338 -17.11 -3.36 7.37
CA TYR A 338 -15.68 -3.33 7.08
C TYR A 338 -14.99 -2.31 7.98
N SER A 339 -13.99 -2.73 8.71
CA SER A 339 -13.16 -1.84 9.53
C SER A 339 -12.09 -1.11 8.71
N ARG A 340 -11.77 -1.63 7.53
CA ARG A 340 -10.76 -1.11 6.62
C ARG A 340 -11.17 -1.34 5.18
N VAL A 341 -10.94 -0.32 4.35
CA VAL A 341 -11.17 -0.34 2.91
C VAL A 341 -9.83 -0.35 2.16
N GLY A 342 -9.77 -1.09 1.07
CA GLY A 342 -8.59 -1.23 0.20
C GLY A 342 -8.90 -2.16 -0.97
N CYS A 343 -7.93 -2.97 -1.42
CA CYS A 343 -8.20 -3.99 -2.43
C CYS A 343 -9.02 -5.13 -1.83
N TRP A 344 -10.12 -5.52 -2.47
CA TRP A 344 -11.03 -6.56 -1.95
C TRP A 344 -10.37 -7.94 -1.86
N CYS A 345 -9.41 -8.27 -2.74
CA CYS A 345 -8.65 -9.54 -2.77
C CYS A 345 -7.32 -9.49 -2.00
N CYS A 346 -7.09 -8.47 -1.16
CA CYS A 346 -5.81 -8.26 -0.48
C CYS A 346 -5.46 -9.42 0.47
N PRO A 347 -4.25 -9.99 0.42
CA PRO A 347 -3.82 -11.03 1.36
C PRO A 347 -3.78 -10.57 2.83
N ASN A 348 -3.77 -9.25 3.07
CA ASN A 348 -3.82 -8.69 4.43
C ASN A 348 -5.25 -8.52 4.97
N ASN A 349 -6.27 -8.81 4.17
CA ASN A 349 -7.65 -8.78 4.66
C ASN A 349 -7.85 -9.85 5.74
N THR A 350 -8.60 -9.47 6.79
CA THR A 350 -9.00 -10.37 7.87
C THR A 350 -9.97 -11.45 7.35
N LEU A 351 -10.14 -12.54 8.10
CA LEU A 351 -11.16 -13.54 7.79
C LEU A 351 -12.57 -12.91 7.78
N TRP A 352 -12.83 -11.98 8.69
CA TRP A 352 -14.08 -11.22 8.71
C TRP A 352 -14.31 -10.45 7.41
N ALA A 353 -13.31 -9.71 6.93
CA ALA A 353 -13.43 -8.98 5.66
C ALA A 353 -13.63 -9.92 4.46
N GLN A 354 -13.05 -11.12 4.48
CA GLN A 354 -13.29 -12.14 3.46
C GLN A 354 -14.70 -12.72 3.54
N PHE A 355 -15.20 -12.95 4.74
CA PHE A 355 -16.60 -13.38 4.95
C PHE A 355 -17.59 -12.31 4.45
N LEU A 356 -17.35 -11.04 4.76
CA LEU A 356 -18.15 -9.93 4.23
C LEU A 356 -18.08 -9.86 2.69
N ALA A 357 -16.92 -10.15 2.09
CA ALA A 357 -16.79 -10.18 0.64
C ALA A 357 -17.65 -11.28 0.00
N GLN A 358 -17.82 -12.43 0.65
CA GLN A 358 -18.74 -13.49 0.17
C GLN A 358 -20.20 -13.04 0.22
N ILE A 359 -20.56 -12.14 1.13
CA ILE A 359 -21.92 -11.61 1.27
C ILE A 359 -22.19 -10.45 0.30
N TYR A 360 -21.30 -9.47 0.26
CA TYR A 360 -21.52 -8.21 -0.47
C TYR A 360 -20.90 -8.18 -1.87
N MET A 361 -19.98 -9.11 -2.18
CA MET A 361 -19.28 -9.23 -3.47
C MET A 361 -19.14 -10.71 -3.89
N PRO A 362 -20.24 -11.51 -3.90
CA PRO A 362 -20.17 -12.96 -4.05
C PRO A 362 -19.51 -13.41 -5.37
N ASN A 363 -19.75 -12.70 -6.46
CA ASN A 363 -19.19 -13.05 -7.78
C ASN A 363 -17.67 -12.86 -7.81
N GLN A 364 -17.17 -11.75 -7.29
CA GLN A 364 -15.73 -11.48 -7.20
C GLN A 364 -15.05 -12.47 -6.24
N ALA A 365 -15.68 -12.77 -5.11
CA ALA A 365 -15.16 -13.72 -4.13
C ALA A 365 -15.05 -15.15 -4.72
N LYS A 366 -16.07 -15.62 -5.45
CA LYS A 366 -16.07 -16.92 -6.14
C LYS A 366 -14.99 -16.98 -7.23
N LEU A 367 -14.87 -15.94 -8.05
CA LEU A 367 -13.86 -15.86 -9.11
C LEU A 367 -12.45 -15.90 -8.54
N TRP A 368 -12.19 -15.13 -7.50
CA TRP A 368 -10.88 -15.10 -6.84
C TRP A 368 -10.52 -16.43 -6.19
N ARG A 369 -11.48 -17.06 -5.48
CA ARG A 369 -11.27 -18.39 -4.91
C ARG A 369 -10.89 -19.40 -5.98
N LYS A 370 -11.61 -19.43 -7.13
CA LYS A 370 -11.27 -20.30 -8.26
C LYS A 370 -9.84 -20.08 -8.74
N GLN A 371 -9.42 -18.83 -8.96
CA GLN A 371 -8.06 -18.52 -9.41
C GLN A 371 -6.98 -18.95 -8.41
N LEU A 372 -7.26 -18.83 -7.11
CA LEU A 372 -6.34 -19.30 -6.08
C LEU A 372 -6.23 -20.83 -6.08
N ILE A 373 -7.32 -21.55 -6.32
CA ILE A 373 -7.33 -23.01 -6.45
C ILE A 373 -6.55 -23.44 -7.70
N ASP A 374 -6.82 -22.82 -8.86
CA ASP A 374 -6.10 -23.10 -10.10
C ASP A 374 -4.59 -22.90 -9.94
N PHE A 375 -4.20 -21.84 -9.23
CA PHE A 375 -2.81 -21.60 -8.89
C PHE A 375 -2.24 -22.65 -7.92
N ALA A 376 -2.99 -23.06 -6.90
CA ALA A 376 -2.57 -24.09 -5.96
C ALA A 376 -2.32 -25.44 -6.64
N VAL A 377 -3.19 -25.81 -7.60
CA VAL A 377 -2.99 -26.97 -8.49
C VAL A 377 -1.71 -26.82 -9.30
N LYS A 378 -1.51 -25.66 -9.95
CA LYS A 378 -0.32 -25.37 -10.78
C LYS A 378 1.00 -25.55 -10.01
N ILE A 379 1.02 -25.17 -8.72
CA ILE A 379 2.23 -25.31 -7.87
C ILE A 379 2.28 -26.63 -7.08
N GLY A 380 1.42 -27.60 -7.42
CA GLY A 380 1.46 -28.95 -6.88
C GLY A 380 1.04 -29.06 -5.40
N LYS A 381 0.06 -28.31 -4.94
CA LYS A 381 -0.49 -28.47 -3.60
C LYS A 381 -1.37 -29.72 -3.54
N PRO A 382 -1.19 -30.61 -2.53
CA PRO A 382 -1.97 -31.86 -2.44
C PRO A 382 -3.47 -31.60 -2.24
N ASP A 383 -3.83 -30.60 -1.43
CA ASP A 383 -5.20 -30.20 -1.13
C ASP A 383 -5.44 -28.73 -1.49
N PRO A 384 -5.66 -28.40 -2.78
CA PRO A 384 -5.74 -27.01 -3.24
C PRO A 384 -6.86 -26.21 -2.59
N GLU A 385 -8.02 -26.81 -2.32
CA GLU A 385 -9.15 -26.14 -1.68
C GLU A 385 -8.84 -25.79 -0.21
N ILE A 386 -8.32 -26.74 0.56
CA ILE A 386 -7.90 -26.51 1.96
C ILE A 386 -6.82 -25.43 2.00
N TYR A 387 -5.83 -25.48 1.09
CA TYR A 387 -4.78 -24.46 0.99
C TYR A 387 -5.34 -23.05 0.81
N VAL A 388 -6.43 -22.92 0.06
CA VAL A 388 -7.09 -21.63 -0.19
C VAL A 388 -7.99 -21.23 0.97
N ASP A 389 -8.86 -22.11 1.45
CA ASP A 389 -9.90 -21.82 2.45
C ASP A 389 -9.29 -21.56 3.84
N GLU A 390 -8.23 -22.30 4.21
CA GLU A 390 -7.45 -22.02 5.42
C GLU A 390 -6.53 -20.78 5.29
N GLY A 391 -6.47 -20.19 4.10
CA GLY A 391 -5.70 -18.97 3.85
C GLY A 391 -4.18 -19.15 3.81
N TRP A 392 -3.68 -20.37 3.60
CA TRP A 392 -2.24 -20.66 3.52
C TRP A 392 -1.56 -19.95 2.35
N TRP A 393 -2.29 -19.69 1.26
CA TRP A 393 -1.81 -18.88 0.15
C TRP A 393 -1.30 -17.49 0.56
N LYS A 394 -1.84 -16.92 1.65
CA LYS A 394 -1.44 -15.61 2.17
C LYS A 394 -0.01 -15.58 2.72
N ALA A 395 0.50 -16.75 3.15
CA ALA A 395 1.84 -16.91 3.70
C ALA A 395 2.88 -17.34 2.65
N ARG A 396 2.47 -17.49 1.37
CA ARG A 396 3.34 -17.87 0.26
C ARG A 396 4.56 -16.96 0.20
N GLN A 397 5.76 -17.57 0.01
CA GLN A 397 7.03 -16.87 -0.12
C GLN A 397 7.73 -17.28 -1.43
N GLY A 398 8.41 -16.30 -2.06
CA GLY A 398 9.24 -16.52 -3.23
C GLY A 398 8.50 -17.08 -4.46
N GLY A 399 9.27 -17.52 -5.41
CA GLY A 399 8.80 -18.01 -6.71
C GLY A 399 8.64 -19.52 -6.81
N ASN A 400 8.63 -20.28 -5.70
CA ASN A 400 8.50 -21.74 -5.73
C ASN A 400 7.27 -22.18 -6.53
N GLY A 401 7.46 -23.09 -7.49
CA GLY A 401 6.43 -23.57 -8.40
C GLY A 401 6.06 -22.59 -9.54
N VAL A 402 6.73 -21.44 -9.62
CA VAL A 402 6.51 -20.46 -10.69
C VAL A 402 7.67 -20.53 -11.67
N ASP A 403 7.41 -20.94 -12.92
CA ASP A 403 8.44 -21.09 -13.95
C ASP A 403 9.24 -19.80 -14.20
N TYR A 404 8.57 -18.66 -14.11
CA TYR A 404 9.21 -17.36 -14.27
C TYR A 404 10.31 -17.09 -13.25
N SER A 405 10.28 -17.74 -12.09
CA SER A 405 11.33 -17.62 -11.07
C SER A 405 12.67 -18.19 -11.49
N LYS A 406 12.71 -19.08 -12.49
CA LYS A 406 13.95 -19.62 -13.06
C LYS A 406 14.83 -18.52 -13.66
N ASN A 407 14.24 -17.40 -14.10
CA ASN A 407 14.95 -16.26 -14.66
C ASN A 407 15.72 -15.42 -13.62
N ILE A 408 15.61 -15.72 -12.32
CA ILE A 408 16.39 -15.06 -11.26
C ILE A 408 17.88 -15.36 -11.38
N PHE A 409 18.20 -16.57 -11.82
CA PHE A 409 19.56 -17.05 -11.86
C PHE A 409 20.27 -16.54 -13.10
N VAL A 410 21.45 -15.97 -12.86
CA VAL A 410 22.39 -15.57 -13.89
C VAL A 410 23.59 -16.49 -13.76
N SER A 411 23.77 -17.39 -14.72
CA SER A 411 24.90 -18.29 -14.74
C SER A 411 26.15 -17.58 -15.27
N PHE A 412 27.25 -17.67 -14.54
CA PHE A 412 28.53 -17.14 -15.00
C PHE A 412 29.68 -18.12 -14.72
N LYS A 413 30.73 -17.99 -15.52
CA LYS A 413 32.02 -18.66 -15.31
C LYS A 413 33.13 -17.60 -15.29
N PRO A 414 34.10 -17.67 -14.36
CA PRO A 414 35.30 -16.85 -14.45
C PRO A 414 36.02 -17.09 -15.78
N CYS A 415 36.63 -16.06 -16.35
CA CYS A 415 37.47 -16.24 -17.52
C CYS A 415 38.84 -16.79 -17.08
N ALA A 416 39.29 -17.86 -17.67
CA ALA A 416 40.58 -18.48 -17.32
C ALA A 416 41.80 -17.59 -17.59
N ASN A 417 41.68 -16.72 -18.60
CA ASN A 417 42.80 -15.89 -19.07
C ASN A 417 42.76 -14.43 -18.62
N GLU A 418 41.65 -13.98 -18.02
CA GLU A 418 41.44 -12.58 -17.57
C GLU A 418 40.68 -12.58 -16.24
N ASN A 419 41.36 -12.32 -15.15
CA ASN A 419 40.77 -12.35 -13.81
C ASN A 419 39.61 -11.35 -13.60
N GLU A 420 39.61 -10.21 -14.33
CA GLU A 420 38.59 -9.17 -14.28
C GLU A 420 37.40 -9.45 -15.22
N SER A 421 37.39 -10.61 -15.92
CA SER A 421 36.36 -10.98 -16.89
C SER A 421 35.44 -12.07 -16.39
N PHE A 422 34.17 -11.94 -16.73
CA PHE A 422 33.10 -12.88 -16.40
C PHE A 422 32.32 -13.28 -17.65
N ASN A 423 32.23 -14.60 -17.91
CA ASN A 423 31.44 -15.16 -19.00
C ASN A 423 30.04 -15.52 -18.48
N TYR A 424 29.02 -14.86 -18.97
CA TYR A 424 27.63 -15.07 -18.61
C TYR A 424 26.87 -15.86 -19.66
N GLN A 425 26.03 -16.79 -19.21
CA GLN A 425 25.01 -17.44 -20.01
C GLN A 425 23.65 -16.90 -19.63
N LEU A 426 23.00 -16.16 -20.53
CA LEU A 426 21.71 -15.52 -20.30
C LEU A 426 20.54 -16.47 -20.63
N ASN A 427 19.38 -16.24 -20.00
CA ASN A 427 18.15 -16.99 -20.31
C ASN A 427 17.45 -16.44 -21.56
N GLN A 428 17.68 -15.17 -21.90
CA GLN A 428 17.10 -14.50 -23.06
C GLN A 428 18.20 -13.95 -23.99
N ASN A 429 17.85 -13.74 -25.23
CA ASN A 429 18.77 -13.21 -26.24
C ASN A 429 19.18 -11.77 -25.93
N ILE A 430 20.41 -11.42 -26.19
CA ILE A 430 20.95 -10.07 -26.14
C ILE A 430 20.22 -9.19 -27.15
N THR A 431 19.68 -8.07 -26.70
CA THR A 431 19.10 -7.01 -27.51
C THR A 431 19.74 -5.67 -27.14
N ASP A 432 19.46 -4.61 -27.90
CA ASP A 432 19.94 -3.26 -27.58
C ASP A 432 19.46 -2.78 -26.20
N GLU A 433 18.35 -3.29 -25.71
CA GLU A 433 17.83 -3.00 -24.37
C GLU A 433 18.82 -3.42 -23.26
N LEU A 434 19.65 -4.44 -23.47
CA LEU A 434 20.67 -4.86 -22.50
C LEU A 434 21.56 -3.68 -22.07
N TYR A 435 21.96 -2.85 -23.03
CA TYR A 435 22.87 -1.73 -22.75
C TYR A 435 22.24 -0.64 -21.89
N GLU A 436 20.90 -0.49 -21.89
CA GLU A 436 20.20 0.42 -20.98
C GLU A 436 20.44 0.04 -19.51
N PHE A 437 20.55 -1.25 -19.21
CA PHE A 437 20.83 -1.71 -17.84
C PHE A 437 22.28 -1.43 -17.40
N PHE A 438 23.19 -1.15 -18.33
CA PHE A 438 24.57 -0.78 -18.02
C PHE A 438 24.80 0.74 -17.91
N LYS A 439 23.88 1.59 -18.35
CA LYS A 439 23.97 3.05 -18.21
C LYS A 439 24.18 3.56 -16.76
N PRO A 440 23.69 2.91 -15.69
CA PRO A 440 24.02 3.32 -14.33
C PRO A 440 25.51 3.24 -13.98
N PHE A 441 26.31 2.50 -14.74
CA PHE A 441 27.77 2.41 -14.57
C PHE A 441 28.52 3.52 -15.33
N GLY A 442 27.93 4.05 -16.43
CA GLY A 442 28.58 5.07 -17.26
C GLY A 442 27.84 5.32 -18.58
N TRP A 443 28.51 5.86 -19.55
CA TRP A 443 27.99 6.16 -20.88
C TRP A 443 28.30 5.01 -21.84
N ILE A 444 27.31 4.56 -22.58
CA ILE A 444 27.44 3.47 -23.54
C ILE A 444 28.08 4.00 -24.83
N ASN A 445 29.16 3.39 -25.25
CA ASN A 445 29.84 3.65 -26.52
C ASN A 445 29.93 2.37 -27.34
N LYS A 446 29.31 2.35 -28.53
CA LYS A 446 29.28 1.24 -29.45
C LYS A 446 30.37 1.39 -30.55
N GLU A 447 30.88 2.61 -30.75
CA GLU A 447 31.77 2.93 -31.85
C GLU A 447 33.22 2.52 -31.57
N MET A 448 33.66 2.54 -30.30
CA MET A 448 35.01 2.10 -29.90
C MET A 448 35.21 0.60 -30.02
N GLY A 449 34.12 -0.17 -30.10
CA GLY A 449 34.16 -1.63 -30.01
C GLY A 449 34.29 -2.33 -31.34
N ASN A 450 34.75 -3.59 -31.31
CA ASN A 450 34.77 -4.48 -32.46
C ASN A 450 33.37 -5.03 -32.72
N SER A 451 32.72 -4.60 -33.79
CA SER A 451 31.36 -5.02 -34.16
C SER A 451 31.23 -6.53 -34.43
N ARG A 452 32.28 -7.18 -34.93
CA ARG A 452 32.29 -8.64 -35.17
C ARG A 452 32.21 -9.44 -33.87
N LEU A 453 32.73 -8.90 -32.77
CA LEU A 453 32.67 -9.50 -31.44
C LEU A 453 31.42 -9.02 -30.64
N GLY A 454 30.64 -8.10 -31.19
CA GLY A 454 29.54 -7.45 -30.45
C GLY A 454 30.06 -6.67 -29.22
N GLU A 455 31.20 -5.97 -29.41
CA GLU A 455 31.89 -5.29 -28.33
C GLU A 455 31.35 -3.88 -28.13
N VAL A 456 31.05 -3.55 -26.88
CA VAL A 456 30.50 -2.24 -26.44
C VAL A 456 31.21 -1.81 -25.16
N TYR A 457 31.61 -0.55 -25.10
CA TYR A 457 32.28 0.03 -23.93
C TYR A 457 31.30 0.85 -23.08
N VAL A 458 31.53 0.82 -21.77
CA VAL A 458 30.93 1.75 -20.83
C VAL A 458 32.00 2.70 -20.38
N LEU A 459 31.78 4.01 -20.55
CA LEU A 459 32.75 5.05 -20.29
C LEU A 459 32.41 5.81 -19.00
N ASP A 460 33.40 6.27 -18.26
CA ASP A 460 33.18 7.25 -17.19
C ASP A 460 32.98 8.68 -17.76
N LYS A 461 32.76 9.64 -16.88
CA LYS A 461 32.53 11.04 -17.28
C LYS A 461 33.72 11.71 -17.98
N MET A 462 34.91 11.10 -17.88
CA MET A 462 36.14 11.57 -18.55
C MET A 462 36.35 10.89 -19.91
N GLY A 463 35.41 10.01 -20.33
CA GLY A 463 35.53 9.23 -21.55
C GLY A 463 36.42 7.99 -21.41
N THR A 464 36.86 7.65 -20.19
CA THR A 464 37.72 6.48 -19.96
C THR A 464 36.87 5.21 -19.88
N PRO A 465 37.22 4.11 -20.59
CA PRO A 465 36.53 2.84 -20.50
C PRO A 465 36.60 2.23 -19.09
N VAL A 466 35.43 1.89 -18.53
CA VAL A 466 35.31 1.28 -17.20
C VAL A 466 34.79 -0.15 -17.24
N LEU A 467 33.95 -0.49 -18.23
CA LEU A 467 33.53 -1.86 -18.53
C LEU A 467 33.61 -2.10 -20.02
N ARG A 468 33.94 -3.34 -20.42
CA ARG A 468 33.83 -3.85 -21.76
C ARG A 468 32.82 -4.98 -21.80
N LEU A 469 31.85 -4.89 -22.69
CA LEU A 469 30.80 -5.87 -22.92
C LEU A 469 31.03 -6.51 -24.27
N GLN A 470 31.08 -7.83 -24.36
CA GLN A 470 31.25 -8.58 -25.60
C GLN A 470 30.12 -9.61 -25.70
N GLY A 471 29.19 -9.40 -26.62
CA GLY A 471 28.06 -10.30 -26.86
C GLY A 471 27.26 -9.86 -28.07
N LYS A 472 27.09 -10.78 -29.03
CA LYS A 472 26.37 -10.49 -30.29
C LYS A 472 24.87 -10.36 -30.03
N ILE A 473 24.23 -9.38 -30.63
CA ILE A 473 22.76 -9.27 -30.66
C ILE A 473 22.17 -10.59 -31.18
N GLY A 474 21.18 -11.13 -30.46
CA GLY A 474 20.55 -12.41 -30.73
C GLY A 474 21.22 -13.62 -30.06
N SER A 475 22.44 -13.49 -29.50
CA SER A 475 23.09 -14.55 -28.72
C SER A 475 22.64 -14.50 -27.25
N LYS A 476 22.96 -15.56 -26.50
CA LYS A 476 22.76 -15.64 -25.06
C LYS A 476 24.07 -15.58 -24.27
N GLU A 477 25.18 -15.43 -24.95
CA GLU A 477 26.50 -15.38 -24.34
C GLU A 477 26.99 -13.95 -24.24
N LEU A 478 27.40 -13.56 -23.04
CA LEU A 478 27.91 -12.22 -22.75
C LEU A 478 29.17 -12.32 -21.90
N LYS A 479 30.26 -11.76 -22.38
CA LYS A 479 31.48 -11.56 -21.60
C LYS A 479 31.50 -10.11 -21.10
N VAL A 480 31.73 -9.91 -19.80
CA VAL A 480 31.88 -8.59 -19.19
C VAL A 480 33.25 -8.50 -18.53
N THR A 481 34.03 -7.50 -18.90
CA THR A 481 35.36 -7.21 -18.32
C THR A 481 35.31 -5.91 -17.54
N ALA A 482 35.76 -5.91 -16.29
CA ALA A 482 35.94 -4.71 -15.48
C ALA A 482 37.33 -4.10 -15.82
N LEU A 483 37.33 -2.94 -16.45
CA LEU A 483 38.56 -2.24 -16.87
C LEU A 483 39.09 -1.28 -15.82
N LYS A 484 38.25 -0.93 -14.82
CA LYS A 484 38.58 0.01 -13.76
C LYS A 484 38.00 -0.45 -12.41
N ILE A 485 38.84 -0.44 -11.38
CA ILE A 485 38.48 -0.72 -10.00
C ILE A 485 39.09 0.41 -9.14
N PRO A 486 38.30 1.11 -8.29
CA PRO A 486 36.87 0.97 -8.03
C PRO A 486 35.98 1.51 -9.16
N LEU A 487 34.70 1.07 -9.18
CA LEU A 487 33.69 1.52 -10.13
C LEU A 487 32.46 2.05 -9.38
N GLY A 488 32.27 3.36 -9.39
CA GLY A 488 31.20 4.00 -8.62
C GLY A 488 31.29 3.65 -7.12
N LYS A 489 30.23 3.09 -6.54
CA LYS A 489 30.21 2.63 -5.14
C LYS A 489 30.82 1.23 -4.93
N ALA A 490 31.20 0.52 -5.98
CA ALA A 490 31.83 -0.78 -5.89
C ALA A 490 33.34 -0.65 -5.68
N LYS A 491 33.86 -1.15 -4.55
CA LYS A 491 35.25 -1.00 -4.14
C LYS A 491 36.13 -2.18 -4.57
N SER A 492 35.53 -3.34 -4.86
CA SER A 492 36.23 -4.57 -5.23
C SER A 492 35.66 -5.17 -6.51
N LEU A 493 36.41 -6.08 -7.14
CA LEU A 493 35.96 -6.85 -8.29
C LEU A 493 34.70 -7.68 -7.95
N ARG A 494 34.62 -8.22 -6.73
CA ARG A 494 33.43 -8.93 -6.23
C ARG A 494 32.20 -8.01 -6.18
N ASP A 495 32.35 -6.78 -5.72
CA ASP A 495 31.25 -5.80 -5.66
C ASP A 495 30.81 -5.40 -7.06
N ILE A 496 31.74 -5.21 -7.99
CA ILE A 496 31.44 -4.91 -9.40
C ILE A 496 30.64 -6.05 -10.02
N ARG A 497 31.10 -7.29 -9.85
CA ARG A 497 30.38 -8.48 -10.33
C ARG A 497 28.96 -8.56 -9.76
N GLN A 498 28.78 -8.40 -8.44
CA GLN A 498 27.45 -8.43 -7.83
C GLN A 498 26.50 -7.39 -8.44
N ARG A 499 27.00 -6.21 -8.77
CA ARG A 499 26.20 -5.15 -9.42
C ARG A 499 25.88 -5.50 -10.87
N ILE A 500 26.80 -6.12 -11.60
CA ILE A 500 26.57 -6.66 -12.95
C ILE A 500 25.49 -7.75 -12.88
N ASP A 501 25.64 -8.72 -11.97
CA ASP A 501 24.65 -9.79 -11.74
C ASP A 501 23.26 -9.22 -11.47
N CYS A 502 23.17 -8.14 -10.67
CA CYS A 502 21.92 -7.43 -10.41
C CYS A 502 21.28 -6.86 -11.68
N GLN A 503 22.07 -6.27 -12.56
CA GLN A 503 21.57 -5.66 -13.79
C GLN A 503 21.20 -6.73 -14.83
N LEU A 504 21.95 -7.80 -14.93
CA LEU A 504 21.61 -8.94 -15.80
C LEU A 504 20.35 -9.66 -15.30
N THR A 505 20.22 -9.87 -13.97
CA THR A 505 18.98 -10.38 -13.37
C THR A 505 17.80 -9.46 -13.69
N LYS A 506 17.98 -8.14 -13.58
CA LYS A 506 16.93 -7.18 -13.92
C LYS A 506 16.55 -7.27 -15.40
N TYR A 507 17.51 -7.39 -16.28
CA TYR A 507 17.28 -7.59 -17.71
C TYR A 507 16.40 -8.82 -17.97
N GLN A 508 16.71 -9.96 -17.34
CA GLN A 508 15.97 -11.21 -17.48
C GLN A 508 14.58 -11.21 -16.81
N LEU A 509 14.39 -10.46 -15.72
CA LEU A 509 13.17 -10.44 -14.91
C LEU A 509 12.27 -9.22 -15.13
N CYS A 510 12.62 -8.30 -16.01
CA CYS A 510 11.87 -7.07 -16.12
C CYS A 510 10.46 -7.31 -16.68
N LEU A 511 9.45 -7.16 -15.83
CA LEU A 511 8.02 -7.23 -16.16
C LEU A 511 7.34 -5.85 -16.23
N GLY A 512 8.10 -4.77 -16.16
CA GLY A 512 7.53 -3.43 -16.15
C GLY A 512 6.77 -3.11 -14.86
N CYS A 513 7.26 -3.55 -13.71
CA CYS A 513 6.63 -3.31 -12.39
C CYS A 513 6.71 -1.85 -11.90
N LEU A 514 7.39 -0.96 -12.64
CA LEU A 514 7.59 0.46 -12.33
C LEU A 514 8.39 0.75 -11.05
N GLY A 515 8.91 -0.26 -10.37
CA GLY A 515 9.66 -0.07 -9.13
C GLY A 515 10.93 0.79 -9.33
N CYS A 516 11.61 0.63 -10.47
CA CYS A 516 12.81 1.42 -10.80
C CYS A 516 12.48 2.89 -11.07
N GLU A 517 11.36 3.18 -11.75
CA GLU A 517 10.89 4.56 -11.97
C GLU A 517 10.59 5.23 -10.63
N SER A 518 9.90 4.51 -9.73
CA SER A 518 9.54 5.03 -8.40
C SER A 518 10.76 5.34 -7.52
N ALA A 519 11.85 4.59 -7.70
CA ALA A 519 13.09 4.77 -6.95
C ALA A 519 14.02 5.86 -7.53
N CYS A 520 13.80 6.29 -8.77
CA CYS A 520 14.68 7.26 -9.44
C CYS A 520 14.30 8.71 -9.08
N LYS A 521 15.12 9.37 -8.27
CA LYS A 521 14.95 10.79 -7.92
C LYS A 521 15.03 11.74 -9.10
N HIS A 522 15.72 11.33 -10.17
CA HIS A 522 15.99 12.16 -11.35
C HIS A 522 15.01 11.92 -12.49
N ASN A 523 14.00 11.06 -12.31
CA ASN A 523 13.05 10.66 -13.37
C ASN A 523 13.74 10.22 -14.68
N ALA A 524 14.91 9.60 -14.56
CA ALA A 524 15.70 9.18 -15.69
C ALA A 524 15.32 7.80 -16.24
N ILE A 525 14.44 7.05 -15.57
CA ILE A 525 14.06 5.69 -15.95
C ILE A 525 12.65 5.68 -16.50
N LEU A 526 12.49 5.13 -17.70
CA LEU A 526 11.20 4.88 -18.35
C LEU A 526 11.02 3.39 -18.55
N VAL A 527 9.87 2.84 -18.10
CA VAL A 527 9.57 1.42 -18.26
C VAL A 527 8.20 1.25 -18.90
N LYS A 528 8.16 0.61 -20.06
CA LYS A 528 6.94 0.26 -20.80
C LYS A 528 7.04 -1.20 -21.20
N LYS A 529 6.59 -2.14 -20.40
CA LYS A 529 6.56 -3.56 -20.78
C LYS A 529 5.13 -4.09 -20.86
N PRO A 530 4.84 -4.95 -21.87
CA PRO A 530 3.52 -5.53 -22.05
C PRO A 530 3.12 -6.41 -20.86
N ALA A 531 1.82 -6.62 -20.71
CA ALA A 531 1.22 -7.35 -19.60
C ALA A 531 1.11 -8.85 -19.87
N HIS A 532 1.01 -9.28 -21.14
CA HIS A 532 0.68 -10.64 -21.52
C HIS A 532 1.92 -11.48 -21.83
N GLU A 533 1.94 -12.71 -21.32
CA GLU A 533 3.02 -13.67 -21.50
C GLU A 533 3.27 -13.98 -22.99
N ASN A 534 2.20 -14.07 -23.79
CA ASN A 534 2.27 -14.27 -25.25
C ASN A 534 2.92 -13.10 -25.99
N GLU A 535 2.79 -11.89 -25.47
CA GLU A 535 3.48 -10.72 -25.99
C GLU A 535 4.95 -10.67 -25.54
N LEU A 536 5.28 -11.21 -24.37
CA LEU A 536 6.66 -11.35 -23.88
C LEU A 536 7.46 -12.38 -24.69
N ILE A 537 6.79 -13.44 -25.17
CA ILE A 537 7.43 -14.53 -25.94
C ILE A 537 7.59 -14.15 -27.42
N ASN A 538 6.66 -13.39 -28.00
CA ASN A 538 6.55 -13.20 -29.44
C ASN A 538 6.96 -11.82 -29.98
N LYS A 539 7.25 -10.83 -29.14
CA LYS A 539 7.68 -9.51 -29.63
C LYS A 539 9.17 -9.27 -29.52
N LYS A 540 9.75 -8.87 -30.65
CA LYS A 540 10.94 -8.02 -30.75
C LYS A 540 10.60 -6.67 -30.09
N VAL A 541 10.56 -6.61 -28.75
CA VAL A 541 10.24 -5.36 -28.04
C VAL A 541 11.56 -4.64 -27.79
N ASN A 542 11.97 -3.85 -28.75
CA ASN A 542 12.95 -2.79 -28.57
C ASN A 542 12.21 -1.60 -27.90
N ASP A 543 12.79 -1.00 -26.84
CA ASP A 543 12.31 0.19 -26.12
C ASP A 543 11.35 -0.01 -24.92
N THR A 544 11.47 -1.11 -24.19
CA THR A 544 10.63 -1.33 -22.99
C THR A 544 11.23 -0.77 -21.71
N TYR A 545 12.56 -0.81 -21.58
CA TYR A 545 13.31 -0.21 -20.47
C TYR A 545 14.32 0.76 -21.04
N ARG A 546 14.23 2.03 -20.65
CA ARG A 546 15.12 3.08 -21.15
C ARG A 546 15.60 3.98 -20.03
N ILE A 547 16.87 4.32 -20.07
CA ILE A 547 17.46 5.36 -19.21
C ILE A 547 17.78 6.58 -20.05
N LEU A 548 17.20 7.72 -19.66
CA LEU A 548 17.43 9.01 -20.29
C LEU A 548 18.79 9.57 -19.86
N ASP A 549 19.72 9.70 -20.82
CA ASP A 549 21.09 10.11 -20.55
C ASP A 549 21.21 11.55 -20.06
N ASP A 550 20.33 12.44 -20.53
CA ASP A 550 20.21 13.84 -20.12
C ASP A 550 19.77 14.02 -18.65
N LYS A 551 19.11 13.00 -18.07
CA LYS A 551 18.61 13.03 -16.68
C LYS A 551 19.36 12.12 -15.73
N CYS A 552 20.03 11.11 -16.25
CA CYS A 552 20.72 10.12 -15.43
C CYS A 552 22.09 10.63 -14.95
N VAL A 553 22.20 10.87 -13.64
CA VAL A 553 23.45 11.30 -13.00
C VAL A 553 24.37 10.14 -12.58
N ARG A 554 24.10 8.92 -13.00
CA ARG A 554 24.86 7.69 -12.71
C ARG A 554 25.06 7.43 -11.20
N CYS A 555 24.11 7.82 -10.35
CA CYS A 555 24.19 7.63 -8.89
C CYS A 555 24.16 6.15 -8.45
N GLY A 556 23.70 5.23 -9.31
CA GLY A 556 23.59 3.80 -9.02
C GLY A 556 22.49 3.40 -8.04
N GLU A 557 21.62 4.31 -7.62
CA GLU A 557 20.53 4.00 -6.67
C GLU A 557 19.55 2.97 -7.23
N CYS A 558 19.29 2.96 -8.53
CA CYS A 558 18.46 1.95 -9.18
C CYS A 558 19.04 0.53 -9.10
N ILE A 559 20.35 0.37 -8.82
CA ILE A 559 20.99 -0.92 -8.56
C ILE A 559 20.85 -1.28 -7.08
N ASN A 560 20.96 -0.31 -6.17
CA ASN A 560 21.08 -0.55 -4.72
C ASN A 560 19.71 -0.68 -4.02
N HIS A 561 18.66 -0.04 -4.55
CA HIS A 561 17.39 0.17 -3.84
C HIS A 561 16.66 -1.12 -3.43
N PHE A 562 16.77 -2.23 -4.16
CA PHE A 562 16.00 -3.45 -3.95
C PHE A 562 16.86 -4.69 -3.65
N GLU A 563 17.88 -4.63 -2.80
CA GLU A 563 18.68 -5.82 -2.47
C GLU A 563 19.02 -6.67 -3.72
N GLY A 564 19.78 -6.11 -4.62
CA GLY A 564 20.10 -6.76 -5.90
C GLY A 564 19.45 -6.12 -7.11
N GLY A 565 19.02 -4.87 -6.99
CA GLY A 565 18.70 -4.01 -8.12
C GLY A 565 17.35 -4.25 -8.79
N CYS A 566 16.61 -5.29 -8.42
CA CYS A 566 15.33 -5.63 -9.03
C CYS A 566 14.24 -5.95 -8.01
N TYR A 567 13.11 -5.26 -8.10
CA TYR A 567 11.96 -5.53 -7.23
C TYR A 567 11.39 -6.94 -7.46
N MET A 568 11.33 -7.41 -8.72
CA MET A 568 10.85 -8.76 -9.03
C MET A 568 11.78 -9.83 -8.47
N ARG A 569 13.09 -9.63 -8.50
CA ARG A 569 14.05 -10.52 -7.84
C ARG A 569 13.73 -10.64 -6.35
N LYS A 570 13.51 -9.52 -5.65
CA LYS A 570 13.13 -9.53 -4.23
C LYS A 570 11.84 -10.29 -3.97
N VAL A 571 10.85 -10.20 -4.87
CA VAL A 571 9.56 -10.88 -4.76
C VAL A 571 9.68 -12.38 -4.98
N LEU A 572 10.50 -12.81 -5.96
CA LEU A 572 10.58 -14.19 -6.41
C LEU A 572 11.62 -15.04 -5.67
N ILE A 573 12.62 -14.44 -5.02
CA ILE A 573 13.60 -15.17 -4.22
C ILE A 573 12.92 -15.85 -3.03
N THR A 574 13.20 -17.13 -2.83
CA THR A 574 12.85 -17.87 -1.62
C THR A 574 13.94 -17.69 -0.56
N LYS A 575 13.56 -17.35 0.68
CA LYS A 575 14.54 -17.19 1.78
C LYS A 575 15.16 -18.51 2.27
N ARG A 576 14.66 -19.66 1.80
CA ARG A 576 15.19 -21.00 2.13
C ARG A 576 15.74 -21.64 0.86
N GLY A 577 17.06 -21.72 0.75
CA GLY A 577 17.73 -22.61 -0.20
C GLY A 577 18.43 -22.00 -1.41
N ASP A 578 18.23 -20.72 -1.71
CA ASP A 578 18.86 -20.06 -2.86
C ASP A 578 20.11 -19.25 -2.44
N ARG A 579 21.01 -19.84 -1.67
CA ARG A 579 22.34 -19.28 -1.34
C ARG A 579 23.45 -20.06 -2.03
#